data_4975159904d223588f3b20a7ada6ab32
#
_entry.id   4975159904d223588f3b20a7ada6ab32
#
_cell.length_a   1.000
_cell.length_b   1.000
_cell.length_c   1.000
_cell.angle_alpha   90.00
_cell.angle_beta   90.00
_cell.angle_gamma   90.00
#
_symmetry.space_group_name_H-M   'P 1'
#
loop_
_entity.id
_entity.type
_entity.pdbx_description
1 polymer ?
#
loop_
_entity_poly.entity_id
_entity_poly.type
_entity_poly.pdbx_seq_one_letter_code
_entity_poly.pdbx_strand_id
1 'polypeptide(L)'
;MANVNLETVKAFLLSLQDHICAGLEQADGQAKFVEDEWQRAEGGGGRTRVIRDGAVIEQGGVNYSHVFGKSMPASATAHRPELSGRSFHACGVSLVIHPKNPHIPTSHANVRFFIAEKEGEAPIWWFGGGFDLTPFYPVLDDVKHWHQVAKDLCQPFGDEIYDDYKKWCDDYFYLKHRQETRGVGGLFFDDLNKWGFDKSFAFMQAVGNGFLEAYVPLIERRKETPYGEHERQFQLYRRGRYVEFNLVWDRGTLFGLQTGGRTESILMSMPPLARWEYNFTPEPGSAEFTLYDHFLKPQDWLGQQN
;
A
#
# COMPACT_ATOMS: atom_id res chain seq x y z
N MET A 1 16.76 -9.96 26.36
CA MET A 1 16.26 -10.33 25.02
C MET A 1 15.02 -9.51 24.76
N ALA A 2 14.89 -8.86 23.63
CA ALA A 2 13.66 -8.12 23.29
C ALA A 2 12.48 -9.10 23.33
N ASN A 3 11.43 -8.75 24.07
CA ASN A 3 10.22 -9.59 24.15
C ASN A 3 9.40 -9.36 22.87
N VAL A 4 9.70 -10.12 21.81
CA VAL A 4 8.95 -10.06 20.55
C VAL A 4 7.59 -10.71 20.76
N ASN A 5 6.52 -9.91 20.73
CA ASN A 5 5.16 -10.38 21.00
C ASN A 5 4.30 -10.40 19.73
N LEU A 6 4.29 -11.55 19.05
CA LEU A 6 3.49 -11.77 17.85
C LEU A 6 1.99 -11.55 18.08
N GLU A 7 1.45 -11.98 19.22
CA GLU A 7 0.01 -11.86 19.49
C GLU A 7 -0.44 -10.40 19.62
N THR A 8 0.41 -9.55 20.22
CA THR A 8 0.14 -8.10 20.29
C THR A 8 0.13 -7.48 18.89
N VAL A 9 1.05 -7.89 18.01
CA VAL A 9 1.09 -7.42 16.61
C VAL A 9 -0.17 -7.86 15.86
N LYS A 10 -0.59 -9.13 15.98
CA LYS A 10 -1.80 -9.65 15.35
C LYS A 10 -3.06 -8.92 15.81
N ALA A 11 -3.20 -8.72 17.12
CA ALA A 11 -4.32 -7.98 17.70
C ALA A 11 -4.41 -6.55 17.14
N PHE A 12 -3.28 -5.85 17.05
CA PHE A 12 -3.22 -4.53 16.42
C PHE A 12 -3.65 -4.57 14.97
N LEU A 13 -3.12 -5.48 14.16
CA LEU A 13 -3.41 -5.57 12.72
C LEU A 13 -4.90 -5.86 12.45
N LEU A 14 -5.54 -6.73 13.25
CA LEU A 14 -6.98 -6.98 13.16
C LEU A 14 -7.80 -5.73 13.49
N SER A 15 -7.46 -5.04 14.58
CA SER A 15 -8.10 -3.77 14.97
C SER A 15 -7.88 -2.67 13.90
N LEU A 16 -6.69 -2.61 13.30
CA LEU A 16 -6.37 -1.68 12.22
C LEU A 16 -7.26 -1.93 10.99
N GLN A 17 -7.44 -3.20 10.60
CA GLN A 17 -8.35 -3.53 9.49
C GLN A 17 -9.77 -3.07 9.80
N ASP A 18 -10.28 -3.31 11.02
CA ASP A 18 -11.62 -2.89 11.43
C ASP A 18 -11.75 -1.35 11.37
N HIS A 19 -10.76 -0.64 11.89
CA HIS A 19 -10.72 0.83 11.88
C HIS A 19 -10.72 1.42 10.47
N ILE A 20 -9.86 0.88 9.59
CA ILE A 20 -9.76 1.35 8.20
C ILE A 20 -11.06 1.08 7.44
N CYS A 21 -11.63 -0.12 7.56
CA CYS A 21 -12.89 -0.45 6.90
C CYS A 21 -14.03 0.48 7.36
N ALA A 22 -14.16 0.72 8.66
CA ALA A 22 -15.19 1.62 9.20
C ALA A 22 -15.03 3.06 8.68
N GLY A 23 -13.80 3.59 8.64
CA GLY A 23 -13.52 4.94 8.12
C GLY A 23 -13.82 5.07 6.63
N LEU A 24 -13.47 4.07 5.83
CA LEU A 24 -13.76 4.07 4.39
C LEU A 24 -15.26 3.89 4.09
N GLU A 25 -15.97 3.07 4.86
CA GLU A 25 -17.42 2.95 4.75
C GLU A 25 -18.14 4.26 5.09
N GLN A 26 -17.64 4.98 6.07
CA GLN A 26 -18.16 6.30 6.43
C GLN A 26 -17.93 7.32 5.30
N ALA A 27 -16.74 7.33 4.70
CA ALA A 27 -16.38 8.20 3.59
C ALA A 27 -17.16 7.88 2.31
N ASP A 28 -17.44 6.60 2.04
CA ASP A 28 -18.29 6.15 0.92
C ASP A 28 -19.75 6.51 1.11
N GLY A 29 -20.30 6.32 2.31
CA GLY A 29 -21.66 6.65 2.71
C GLY A 29 -22.74 5.68 2.23
N GLN A 30 -22.44 4.71 1.35
CA GLN A 30 -23.43 3.79 0.77
C GLN A 30 -23.03 2.33 0.91
N ALA A 31 -21.87 1.94 0.39
CA ALA A 31 -21.45 0.54 0.36
C ALA A 31 -20.82 0.11 1.69
N LYS A 32 -20.79 -1.20 1.90
CA LYS A 32 -20.17 -1.86 3.04
C LYS A 32 -19.16 -2.90 2.57
N PHE A 33 -18.14 -3.11 3.39
CA PHE A 33 -17.20 -4.20 3.15
C PHE A 33 -17.86 -5.56 3.39
N VAL A 34 -17.68 -6.45 2.44
CA VAL A 34 -18.03 -7.87 2.57
C VAL A 34 -16.79 -8.60 3.05
N GLU A 35 -16.95 -9.39 4.11
CA GLU A 35 -15.87 -10.16 4.74
C GLU A 35 -15.82 -11.57 4.19
N ASP A 36 -14.61 -12.08 3.99
CA ASP A 36 -14.28 -13.42 3.55
C ASP A 36 -13.11 -13.95 4.39
N GLU A 37 -13.41 -14.84 5.34
CA GLU A 37 -12.40 -15.53 6.15
C GLU A 37 -11.91 -16.78 5.42
N TRP A 38 -10.59 -16.99 5.46
CA TRP A 38 -9.97 -18.12 4.78
C TRP A 38 -8.83 -18.72 5.60
N GLN A 39 -8.58 -20.00 5.35
CA GLN A 39 -7.49 -20.75 5.98
C GLN A 39 -6.62 -21.43 4.92
N ARG A 40 -5.34 -21.64 5.23
CA ARG A 40 -4.38 -22.35 4.38
C ARG A 40 -4.11 -23.73 4.97
N ALA A 41 -4.03 -24.73 4.11
CA ALA A 41 -3.67 -26.09 4.51
C ALA A 41 -2.25 -26.16 5.11
N GLU A 42 -1.33 -25.32 4.62
CA GLU A 42 0.07 -25.28 5.07
C GLU A 42 0.26 -24.51 6.38
N GLY A 43 -0.73 -23.80 6.84
CA GLY A 43 -0.75 -23.03 8.08
C GLY A 43 -1.07 -21.57 7.90
N GLY A 44 -1.91 -21.05 8.79
CA GLY A 44 -2.38 -19.69 8.79
C GLY A 44 -3.65 -19.46 7.99
N GLY A 45 -3.94 -18.20 7.73
CA GLY A 45 -5.17 -17.75 7.06
C GLY A 45 -5.24 -16.25 7.00
N GLY A 46 -6.42 -15.72 6.81
CA GLY A 46 -6.65 -14.30 6.76
C GLY A 46 -8.12 -13.93 6.75
N ARG A 47 -8.34 -12.64 6.74
CA ARG A 47 -9.65 -12.00 6.68
C ARG A 47 -9.60 -10.93 5.59
N THR A 48 -10.15 -11.24 4.43
CA THR A 48 -10.22 -10.32 3.30
C THR A 48 -11.54 -9.57 3.36
N ARG A 49 -11.50 -8.25 3.25
CA ARG A 49 -12.69 -7.41 3.17
C ARG A 49 -12.67 -6.64 1.86
N VAL A 50 -13.75 -6.71 1.10
CA VAL A 50 -13.89 -6.09 -0.21
C VAL A 50 -15.13 -5.21 -0.24
N ILE A 51 -14.97 -3.96 -0.68
CA ILE A 51 -16.06 -3.02 -0.97
C ILE A 51 -16.17 -2.84 -2.49
N ARG A 52 -17.39 -2.81 -3.02
CA ARG A 52 -17.66 -2.64 -4.45
C ARG A 52 -18.88 -1.76 -4.66
N ASP A 53 -18.90 -1.10 -5.82
CA ASP A 53 -20.06 -0.34 -6.32
C ASP A 53 -20.60 0.70 -5.34
N GLY A 54 -19.75 1.26 -4.48
CA GLY A 54 -20.09 2.31 -3.53
C GLY A 54 -20.46 3.63 -4.21
N ALA A 55 -20.83 4.62 -3.43
CA ALA A 55 -21.05 5.97 -3.95
C ALA A 55 -19.73 6.61 -4.42
N VAL A 56 -18.67 6.42 -3.67
CA VAL A 56 -17.32 6.96 -3.89
C VAL A 56 -16.34 5.88 -4.33
N ILE A 57 -16.32 4.73 -3.66
CA ILE A 57 -15.37 3.64 -3.91
C ILE A 57 -15.96 2.70 -4.95
N GLU A 58 -15.33 2.62 -6.12
CA GLU A 58 -15.74 1.67 -7.16
C GLU A 58 -15.34 0.25 -6.81
N GLN A 59 -14.12 0.05 -6.33
CA GLN A 59 -13.64 -1.19 -5.75
C GLN A 59 -12.52 -0.91 -4.77
N GLY A 60 -12.50 -1.61 -3.66
CA GLY A 60 -11.40 -1.58 -2.71
C GLY A 60 -11.32 -2.88 -1.93
N GLY A 61 -10.13 -3.18 -1.44
CA GLY A 61 -9.91 -4.32 -0.58
C GLY A 61 -8.99 -3.97 0.58
N VAL A 62 -9.30 -4.50 1.75
CA VAL A 62 -8.47 -4.43 2.96
C VAL A 62 -8.28 -5.86 3.46
N ASN A 63 -7.08 -6.39 3.31
CA ASN A 63 -6.76 -7.78 3.61
C ASN A 63 -5.86 -7.88 4.84
N TYR A 64 -6.32 -8.55 5.87
CA TYR A 64 -5.47 -9.08 6.93
C TYR A 64 -5.03 -10.50 6.57
N SER A 65 -3.75 -10.80 6.73
CA SER A 65 -3.21 -12.15 6.59
C SER A 65 -2.25 -12.47 7.73
N HIS A 66 -2.25 -13.74 8.16
CA HIS A 66 -1.25 -14.32 9.03
C HIS A 66 -0.92 -15.70 8.49
N VAL A 67 0.24 -15.84 7.91
CA VAL A 67 0.75 -17.10 7.37
C VAL A 67 1.96 -17.56 8.16
N PHE A 68 2.10 -18.86 8.33
CA PHE A 68 3.23 -19.44 9.05
C PHE A 68 3.59 -20.82 8.49
N GLY A 69 4.78 -21.27 8.78
CA GLY A 69 5.25 -22.58 8.35
C GLY A 69 6.48 -23.05 9.13
N LYS A 70 6.76 -24.35 9.04
CA LYS A 70 7.92 -24.96 9.70
C LYS A 70 9.26 -24.62 9.04
N SER A 71 9.23 -24.18 7.79
CA SER A 71 10.42 -23.74 7.05
C SER A 71 10.03 -22.72 5.99
N MET A 72 10.96 -21.82 5.68
CA MET A 72 10.82 -20.86 4.59
C MET A 72 10.95 -21.56 3.23
N PRO A 73 10.22 -21.11 2.19
CA PRO A 73 10.44 -21.57 0.83
C PRO A 73 11.88 -21.31 0.37
N ALA A 74 12.45 -22.21 -0.44
CA ALA A 74 13.81 -22.06 -0.96
C ALA A 74 14.05 -20.75 -1.71
N SER A 75 13.03 -20.25 -2.42
CA SER A 75 13.09 -18.93 -3.09
C SER A 75 13.26 -17.76 -2.12
N ALA A 76 12.70 -17.84 -0.93
CA ALA A 76 12.83 -16.81 0.10
C ALA A 76 14.20 -16.86 0.81
N THR A 77 14.79 -18.06 0.96
CA THR A 77 16.10 -18.23 1.62
C THR A 77 17.29 -18.04 0.67
N ALA A 78 17.08 -18.04 -0.65
CA ALA A 78 18.14 -17.85 -1.64
C ALA A 78 18.92 -16.52 -1.45
N HIS A 79 18.25 -15.47 -1.00
CA HIS A 79 18.85 -14.15 -0.72
C HIS A 79 19.00 -13.85 0.77
N ARG A 80 18.56 -14.77 1.64
CA ARG A 80 18.61 -14.66 3.11
C ARG A 80 18.93 -16.02 3.73
N PRO A 81 20.17 -16.50 3.60
CA PRO A 81 20.58 -17.82 4.08
C PRO A 81 20.41 -17.97 5.60
N GLU A 82 20.43 -16.87 6.35
CA GLU A 82 20.20 -16.84 7.80
C GLU A 82 18.80 -17.30 8.22
N LEU A 83 17.83 -17.31 7.30
CA LEU A 83 16.46 -17.80 7.53
C LEU A 83 16.31 -19.30 7.31
N SER A 84 17.34 -19.97 6.78
CA SER A 84 17.29 -21.39 6.46
C SER A 84 17.09 -22.24 7.72
N GLY A 85 16.15 -23.20 7.64
CA GLY A 85 15.85 -24.12 8.74
C GLY A 85 15.13 -23.49 9.92
N ARG A 86 14.57 -22.28 9.76
CA ARG A 86 13.73 -21.61 10.76
C ARG A 86 12.25 -21.79 10.43
N SER A 87 11.44 -21.97 11.45
CA SER A 87 9.99 -21.73 11.36
C SER A 87 9.73 -20.23 11.22
N PHE A 88 8.60 -19.84 10.64
CA PHE A 88 8.29 -18.43 10.44
C PHE A 88 6.84 -18.08 10.67
N HIS A 89 6.59 -16.81 11.00
CA HIS A 89 5.31 -16.15 10.94
C HIS A 89 5.45 -14.85 10.14
N ALA A 90 4.51 -14.60 9.24
CA ALA A 90 4.36 -13.34 8.52
C ALA A 90 2.91 -12.88 8.66
N CYS A 91 2.70 -11.68 9.15
CA CYS A 91 1.36 -11.11 9.27
C CYS A 91 1.34 -9.64 8.85
N GLY A 92 0.20 -9.18 8.34
CA GLY A 92 0.06 -7.81 7.87
C GLY A 92 -1.36 -7.45 7.47
N VAL A 93 -1.54 -6.14 7.25
CA VAL A 93 -2.71 -5.56 6.59
C VAL A 93 -2.23 -4.90 5.31
N SER A 94 -2.88 -5.22 4.19
CA SER A 94 -2.65 -4.60 2.88
C SER A 94 -3.98 -4.11 2.32
N LEU A 95 -3.97 -2.93 1.71
CA LEU A 95 -5.17 -2.36 1.11
C LEU A 95 -4.88 -1.65 -0.21
N VAL A 96 -5.86 -1.62 -1.08
CA VAL A 96 -5.92 -0.74 -2.25
C VAL A 96 -7.34 -0.25 -2.43
N ILE A 97 -7.48 1.05 -2.69
CA ILE A 97 -8.78 1.71 -2.91
C ILE A 97 -8.80 2.36 -4.27
N HIS A 98 -9.76 1.96 -5.10
CA HIS A 98 -10.01 2.51 -6.45
C HIS A 98 -11.32 3.30 -6.45
N PRO A 99 -11.27 4.65 -6.39
CA PRO A 99 -12.46 5.50 -6.43
C PRO A 99 -13.10 5.56 -7.81
N LYS A 100 -14.42 5.83 -7.87
CA LYS A 100 -15.16 6.09 -9.11
C LYS A 100 -14.70 7.37 -9.79
N ASN A 101 -14.66 8.47 -9.01
CA ASN A 101 -14.33 9.80 -9.53
C ASN A 101 -12.83 9.86 -9.89
N PRO A 102 -12.46 10.20 -11.13
CA PRO A 102 -11.09 10.31 -11.59
C PRO A 102 -10.24 11.34 -10.82
N HIS A 103 -10.87 12.30 -10.16
CA HIS A 103 -10.19 13.32 -9.36
C HIS A 103 -9.83 12.84 -7.95
N ILE A 104 -10.37 11.70 -7.50
CA ILE A 104 -9.93 11.05 -6.27
C ILE A 104 -8.79 10.08 -6.61
N PRO A 105 -7.62 10.21 -5.99
CA PRO A 105 -6.50 9.29 -6.24
C PRO A 105 -6.80 7.85 -5.82
N THR A 106 -6.25 6.88 -6.54
CA THR A 106 -6.07 5.53 -6.00
C THR A 106 -5.04 5.58 -4.87
N SER A 107 -5.27 4.84 -3.79
CA SER A 107 -4.32 4.73 -2.68
C SER A 107 -4.04 3.28 -2.34
N HIS A 108 -2.82 3.04 -1.87
CA HIS A 108 -2.33 1.76 -1.36
C HIS A 108 -1.71 1.99 0.01
N ALA A 109 -1.88 1.03 0.91
CA ALA A 109 -1.11 0.95 2.14
C ALA A 109 -0.82 -0.52 2.49
N ASN A 110 0.30 -0.74 3.15
CA ASN A 110 0.68 -2.03 3.69
C ASN A 110 1.43 -1.82 4.99
N VAL A 111 1.13 -2.60 6.02
CA VAL A 111 1.94 -2.73 7.22
C VAL A 111 2.05 -4.20 7.57
N ARG A 112 3.27 -4.65 7.87
CA ARG A 112 3.58 -6.07 8.03
C ARG A 112 4.64 -6.33 9.08
N PHE A 113 4.60 -7.52 9.63
CA PHE A 113 5.58 -8.06 10.56
C PHE A 113 6.01 -9.46 10.12
N PHE A 114 7.29 -9.72 10.25
CA PHE A 114 7.89 -11.04 10.00
C PHE A 114 8.73 -11.45 11.20
N ILE A 115 8.68 -12.73 11.55
CA ILE A 115 9.58 -13.36 12.52
C ILE A 115 9.93 -14.77 12.07
N ALA A 116 11.20 -15.15 12.21
CA ALA A 116 11.71 -16.50 11.98
C ALA A 116 12.46 -17.00 13.21
N GLU A 117 12.12 -18.20 13.65
CA GLU A 117 12.57 -18.76 14.92
C GLU A 117 13.24 -20.14 14.72
N LYS A 118 14.25 -20.42 15.53
CA LYS A 118 14.91 -21.72 15.61
C LYS A 118 15.34 -21.98 17.06
N GLU A 119 15.10 -23.17 17.53
CA GLU A 119 15.44 -23.54 18.91
C GLU A 119 16.91 -23.30 19.21
N GLY A 120 17.18 -22.63 20.33
CA GLY A 120 18.53 -22.29 20.79
C GLY A 120 19.17 -21.07 20.09
N GLU A 121 18.49 -20.46 19.11
CA GLU A 121 18.99 -19.27 18.42
C GLU A 121 18.10 -18.05 18.68
N ALA A 122 18.68 -16.83 18.59
CA ALA A 122 17.89 -15.61 18.66
C ALA A 122 16.92 -15.52 17.47
N PRO A 123 15.67 -15.02 17.68
CA PRO A 123 14.74 -14.82 16.59
C PRO A 123 15.24 -13.73 15.63
N ILE A 124 14.96 -13.92 14.34
CA ILE A 124 15.16 -12.90 13.30
C ILE A 124 13.79 -12.29 13.00
N TRP A 125 13.66 -10.99 13.13
CA TRP A 125 12.38 -10.32 12.92
C TRP A 125 12.57 -8.92 12.33
N TRP A 126 11.53 -8.42 11.64
CA TRP A 126 11.46 -7.04 11.16
C TRP A 126 10.01 -6.61 10.90
N PHE A 127 9.83 -5.31 10.85
CA PHE A 127 8.63 -4.66 10.34
C PHE A 127 8.87 -4.09 8.95
N GLY A 128 7.80 -3.99 8.16
CA GLY A 128 7.81 -3.32 6.87
C GLY A 128 6.45 -2.67 6.62
N GLY A 129 6.40 -1.78 5.65
CA GLY A 129 5.15 -1.14 5.28
C GLY A 129 5.33 0.16 4.53
N GLY A 130 4.26 0.95 4.54
CA GLY A 130 4.17 2.24 3.90
C GLY A 130 2.79 2.49 3.32
N PHE A 131 2.66 3.62 2.65
CA PHE A 131 1.50 3.98 1.83
C PHE A 131 1.92 4.86 0.67
N ASP A 132 1.23 4.76 -0.46
CA ASP A 132 1.49 5.58 -1.64
C ASP A 132 0.20 5.98 -2.35
N LEU A 133 0.27 7.11 -3.06
CA LEU A 133 -0.86 7.76 -3.71
C LEU A 133 -0.66 7.79 -5.23
N THR A 134 -1.69 7.38 -5.97
CA THR A 134 -1.70 7.35 -7.45
C THR A 134 -2.83 8.22 -7.99
N PRO A 135 -2.61 9.54 -8.15
CA PRO A 135 -3.57 10.42 -8.77
C PRO A 135 -3.58 10.28 -10.29
N PHE A 136 -4.75 10.58 -10.90
CA PHE A 136 -4.91 10.69 -12.35
C PHE A 136 -5.03 12.16 -12.78
N TYR A 137 -5.69 12.99 -11.96
CA TYR A 137 -5.79 14.44 -12.07
C TYR A 137 -5.26 15.06 -10.76
N PRO A 138 -3.93 15.14 -10.59
CA PRO A 138 -3.34 15.59 -9.34
C PRO A 138 -3.62 17.06 -9.04
N VAL A 139 -3.84 17.33 -7.76
CA VAL A 139 -3.88 18.69 -7.21
C VAL A 139 -2.76 18.82 -6.20
N LEU A 140 -1.92 19.83 -6.35
CA LEU A 140 -0.71 19.99 -5.55
C LEU A 140 -1.00 20.04 -4.04
N ASP A 141 -2.09 20.71 -3.63
CA ASP A 141 -2.49 20.79 -2.21
C ASP A 141 -2.86 19.42 -1.63
N ASP A 142 -3.43 18.52 -2.42
CA ASP A 142 -3.73 17.16 -1.98
C ASP A 142 -2.45 16.33 -1.84
N VAL A 143 -1.51 16.50 -2.77
CA VAL A 143 -0.20 15.86 -2.72
C VAL A 143 0.59 16.36 -1.51
N LYS A 144 0.58 17.67 -1.24
CA LYS A 144 1.19 18.28 -0.06
C LYS A 144 0.57 17.75 1.23
N HIS A 145 -0.76 17.70 1.32
CA HIS A 145 -1.43 17.14 2.48
C HIS A 145 -1.00 15.70 2.76
N TRP A 146 -0.99 14.84 1.71
CA TRP A 146 -0.55 13.45 1.80
C TRP A 146 0.87 13.32 2.35
N HIS A 147 1.80 14.10 1.81
CA HIS A 147 3.19 14.08 2.23
C HIS A 147 3.42 14.76 3.58
N GLN A 148 2.61 15.77 3.94
CA GLN A 148 2.69 16.38 5.28
C GLN A 148 2.30 15.39 6.36
N VAL A 149 1.18 14.66 6.19
CA VAL A 149 0.80 13.59 7.10
C VAL A 149 1.91 12.54 7.20
N ALA A 150 2.47 12.10 6.06
CA ALA A 150 3.58 11.17 6.05
C ALA A 150 4.79 11.66 6.84
N LYS A 151 5.15 12.94 6.72
CA LYS A 151 6.25 13.57 7.45
C LYS A 151 5.96 13.65 8.95
N ASP A 152 4.75 14.06 9.32
CA ASP A 152 4.33 14.20 10.72
C ASP A 152 4.35 12.84 11.45
N LEU A 153 3.98 11.76 10.77
CA LEU A 153 4.06 10.39 11.29
C LEU A 153 5.51 9.93 11.51
N CYS A 154 6.45 10.39 10.70
CA CYS A 154 7.87 10.04 10.80
C CYS A 154 8.60 10.85 11.89
N GLN A 155 8.22 12.09 12.11
CA GLN A 155 8.93 13.05 12.97
C GLN A 155 9.26 12.54 14.38
N PRO A 156 8.36 11.83 15.12
CA PRO A 156 8.67 11.30 16.44
C PRO A 156 9.78 10.25 16.47
N PHE A 157 10.18 9.75 15.30
CA PHE A 157 11.15 8.66 15.17
C PHE A 157 12.53 9.13 14.69
N GLY A 158 12.62 10.31 14.06
CA GLY A 158 13.85 10.96 13.59
C GLY A 158 13.56 11.91 12.43
N ASP A 159 14.31 12.99 12.34
CA ASP A 159 14.09 14.05 11.33
C ASP A 159 14.36 13.55 9.90
N GLU A 160 15.27 12.60 9.72
CA GLU A 160 15.65 12.02 8.44
C GLU A 160 14.69 10.93 7.94
N ILE A 161 13.82 10.40 8.79
CA ILE A 161 13.03 9.19 8.51
C ILE A 161 12.06 9.40 7.35
N TYR A 162 11.44 10.58 7.26
CA TYR A 162 10.55 10.89 6.14
C TYR A 162 11.31 10.89 4.81
N ASP A 163 12.43 11.58 4.73
CA ASP A 163 13.21 11.72 3.50
C ASP A 163 13.74 10.36 3.02
N ASP A 164 14.25 9.53 3.93
CA ASP A 164 14.74 8.19 3.63
C ASP A 164 13.61 7.28 3.09
N TYR A 165 12.46 7.26 3.76
CA TYR A 165 11.36 6.36 3.39
C TYR A 165 10.52 6.88 2.21
N LYS A 166 10.47 8.20 2.03
CA LYS A 166 9.91 8.83 0.82
C LYS A 166 10.76 8.48 -0.40
N LYS A 167 12.09 8.64 -0.30
CA LYS A 167 13.00 8.25 -1.36
C LYS A 167 12.90 6.76 -1.70
N TRP A 168 12.83 5.91 -0.70
CA TRP A 168 12.66 4.47 -0.92
C TRP A 168 11.33 4.14 -1.59
N CYS A 169 10.25 4.85 -1.24
CA CYS A 169 8.95 4.75 -1.89
C CYS A 169 9.04 5.10 -3.38
N ASP A 170 9.68 6.21 -3.73
CA ASP A 170 9.88 6.63 -5.12
C ASP A 170 10.66 5.57 -5.93
N ASP A 171 11.73 5.05 -5.35
CA ASP A 171 12.57 4.02 -5.99
C ASP A 171 11.81 2.68 -6.17
N TYR A 172 11.00 2.30 -5.17
CA TYR A 172 10.25 1.04 -5.20
C TYR A 172 9.12 1.05 -6.22
N PHE A 173 8.32 2.13 -6.28
CA PHE A 173 7.16 2.25 -7.15
C PHE A 173 7.48 2.83 -8.54
N TYR A 174 8.73 2.74 -8.98
CA TYR A 174 9.16 3.19 -10.29
C TYR A 174 8.93 2.11 -11.37
N LEU A 175 8.17 2.44 -12.42
CA LEU A 175 7.94 1.60 -13.59
C LEU A 175 9.09 1.75 -14.58
N LYS A 176 10.08 0.88 -14.50
CA LYS A 176 11.31 0.96 -15.30
C LYS A 176 11.05 0.96 -16.81
N HIS A 177 10.09 0.16 -17.28
CA HIS A 177 9.74 0.06 -18.71
C HIS A 177 8.92 1.25 -19.22
N ARG A 178 8.40 2.10 -18.34
CA ARG A 178 7.68 3.34 -18.65
C ARG A 178 8.49 4.60 -18.34
N GLN A 179 9.55 4.47 -17.54
CA GLN A 179 10.36 5.57 -17.05
C GLN A 179 9.55 6.62 -16.27
N GLU A 180 8.59 6.16 -15.46
CA GLU A 180 7.72 6.99 -14.65
C GLU A 180 7.48 6.34 -13.27
N THR A 181 7.14 7.14 -12.26
CA THR A 181 6.66 6.62 -10.98
C THR A 181 5.20 6.17 -11.10
N ARG A 182 4.77 5.22 -10.27
CA ARG A 182 3.36 4.77 -10.22
C ARG A 182 2.41 5.91 -9.87
N GLY A 183 2.85 6.83 -9.02
CA GLY A 183 2.12 8.01 -8.58
C GLY A 183 3.07 9.01 -7.93
N VAL A 184 2.59 9.74 -6.96
CA VAL A 184 3.34 10.79 -6.25
C VAL A 184 4.11 10.29 -5.03
N GLY A 185 4.10 8.98 -4.77
CA GLY A 185 4.82 8.35 -3.67
C GLY A 185 4.11 8.48 -2.32
N GLY A 186 4.89 8.50 -1.28
CA GLY A 186 4.47 8.47 0.12
C GLY A 186 5.59 7.91 0.99
N LEU A 187 5.37 6.82 1.71
CA LEU A 187 6.35 6.13 2.55
C LEU A 187 6.51 4.67 2.12
N PHE A 188 7.75 4.19 2.14
CA PHE A 188 8.05 2.76 2.05
C PHE A 188 9.22 2.42 2.96
N PHE A 189 9.07 1.40 3.80
CA PHE A 189 10.11 0.85 4.65
C PHE A 189 10.04 -0.67 4.70
N ASP A 190 11.19 -1.30 4.86
CA ASP A 190 11.32 -2.75 5.03
C ASP A 190 12.48 -3.06 5.97
N ASP A 191 12.58 -4.32 6.42
CA ASP A 191 13.66 -4.78 7.30
C ASP A 191 13.87 -3.91 8.56
N LEU A 192 12.83 -3.25 9.06
CA LEU A 192 12.92 -2.34 10.19
C LEU A 192 13.01 -3.14 11.50
N ASN A 193 14.21 -3.22 12.05
CA ASN A 193 14.49 -3.81 13.38
C ASN A 193 15.54 -3.01 14.17
N LYS A 194 16.22 -2.04 13.51
CA LYS A 194 17.36 -1.29 14.06
C LYS A 194 17.03 -0.47 15.32
N TRP A 195 15.77 -0.18 15.56
CA TRP A 195 15.32 0.59 16.74
C TRP A 195 14.87 -0.28 17.91
N GLY A 196 14.96 -1.60 17.79
CA GLY A 196 14.35 -2.55 18.71
C GLY A 196 12.86 -2.71 18.48
N PHE A 197 12.27 -3.76 19.11
CA PHE A 197 10.90 -4.18 18.82
C PHE A 197 9.88 -3.07 19.08
N ASP A 198 9.88 -2.53 20.29
CA ASP A 198 8.84 -1.59 20.74
C ASP A 198 8.79 -0.32 19.86
N LYS A 199 9.96 0.30 19.57
CA LYS A 199 10.01 1.51 18.74
C LYS A 199 9.68 1.21 17.27
N SER A 200 10.13 0.07 16.73
CA SER A 200 9.80 -0.34 15.36
C SER A 200 8.31 -0.68 15.23
N PHE A 201 7.73 -1.33 16.23
CA PHE A 201 6.29 -1.60 16.29
C PHE A 201 5.47 -0.30 16.40
N ALA A 202 5.87 0.64 17.25
CA ALA A 202 5.22 1.94 17.37
C ALA A 202 5.23 2.72 16.05
N PHE A 203 6.32 2.65 15.27
CA PHE A 203 6.39 3.27 13.95
C PHE A 203 5.42 2.61 12.96
N MET A 204 5.38 1.27 12.90
CA MET A 204 4.42 0.55 12.07
C MET A 204 2.97 0.90 12.44
N GLN A 205 2.67 1.03 13.75
CA GLN A 205 1.36 1.45 14.23
C GLN A 205 1.02 2.88 13.80
N ALA A 206 1.96 3.81 13.89
CA ALA A 206 1.78 5.19 13.44
C ALA A 206 1.45 5.25 11.95
N VAL A 207 2.22 4.55 11.10
CA VAL A 207 1.98 4.50 9.66
C VAL A 207 0.62 3.89 9.32
N GLY A 208 0.24 2.77 9.98
CA GLY A 208 -1.06 2.14 9.75
C GLY A 208 -2.24 3.03 10.15
N ASN A 209 -2.19 3.59 11.34
CA ASN A 209 -3.26 4.46 11.88
C ASN A 209 -3.39 5.77 11.11
N GLY A 210 -2.29 6.33 10.59
CA GLY A 210 -2.28 7.59 9.84
C GLY A 210 -2.90 7.50 8.44
N PHE A 211 -3.18 6.30 7.92
CA PHE A 211 -3.73 6.14 6.57
C PHE A 211 -5.04 6.90 6.35
N LEU A 212 -6.00 6.79 7.26
CA LEU A 212 -7.29 7.49 7.12
C LEU A 212 -7.12 9.01 7.21
N GLU A 213 -6.24 9.52 8.07
CA GLU A 213 -5.91 10.94 8.16
C GLU A 213 -5.32 11.47 6.85
N ALA A 214 -4.46 10.69 6.20
CA ALA A 214 -3.88 11.06 4.92
C ALA A 214 -4.89 11.00 3.76
N TYR A 215 -5.79 10.01 3.74
CA TYR A 215 -6.60 9.70 2.56
C TYR A 215 -8.03 10.23 2.58
N VAL A 216 -8.74 10.14 3.72
CA VAL A 216 -10.15 10.56 3.79
C VAL A 216 -10.36 12.04 3.42
N PRO A 217 -9.50 12.99 3.84
CA PRO A 217 -9.63 14.39 3.41
C PRO A 217 -9.55 14.59 1.90
N LEU A 218 -8.80 13.75 1.16
CA LEU A 218 -8.73 13.79 -0.30
C LEU A 218 -10.06 13.35 -0.92
N ILE A 219 -10.66 12.29 -0.39
CA ILE A 219 -12.01 11.85 -0.77
C ILE A 219 -13.00 12.99 -0.60
N GLU A 220 -13.07 13.59 0.61
CA GLU A 220 -14.04 14.63 0.95
C GLU A 220 -13.90 15.88 0.06
N ARG A 221 -12.68 16.26 -0.29
CA ARG A 221 -12.41 17.40 -1.19
C ARG A 221 -12.79 17.14 -2.63
N ARG A 222 -12.74 15.88 -3.11
CA ARG A 222 -12.82 15.55 -4.54
C ARG A 222 -14.06 14.78 -4.96
N LYS A 223 -14.82 14.18 -4.04
CA LYS A 223 -15.96 13.32 -4.37
C LYS A 223 -17.05 14.02 -5.19
N GLU A 224 -17.21 15.33 -5.03
CA GLU A 224 -18.19 16.13 -5.78
C GLU A 224 -17.59 16.85 -7.01
N THR A 225 -16.32 16.62 -7.32
CA THR A 225 -15.68 17.23 -8.50
C THR A 225 -16.35 16.70 -9.77
N PRO A 226 -16.90 17.56 -10.64
CA PRO A 226 -17.51 17.12 -11.88
C PRO A 226 -16.48 16.45 -12.80
N TYR A 227 -16.89 15.40 -13.49
CA TYR A 227 -16.09 14.73 -14.52
C TYR A 227 -16.98 14.15 -15.61
N GLY A 228 -16.41 13.94 -16.79
CA GLY A 228 -17.07 13.34 -17.93
C GLY A 228 -16.40 12.05 -18.39
N GLU A 229 -16.79 11.61 -19.58
CA GLU A 229 -16.26 10.40 -20.20
C GLU A 229 -14.76 10.52 -20.50
N HIS A 230 -14.29 11.73 -20.83
CA HIS A 230 -12.87 11.98 -21.11
C HIS A 230 -11.98 11.64 -19.89
N GLU A 231 -12.30 12.22 -18.74
CA GLU A 231 -11.58 11.98 -17.48
C GLU A 231 -11.70 10.52 -17.04
N ARG A 232 -12.87 9.92 -17.25
CA ARG A 232 -13.09 8.50 -16.94
C ARG A 232 -12.21 7.60 -17.82
N GLN A 233 -12.14 7.83 -19.12
CA GLN A 233 -11.31 7.04 -20.03
C GLN A 233 -9.82 7.18 -19.72
N PHE A 234 -9.37 8.37 -19.35
CA PHE A 234 -7.99 8.58 -18.91
C PHE A 234 -7.69 7.86 -17.58
N GLN A 235 -8.59 7.89 -16.61
CA GLN A 235 -8.48 7.09 -15.39
C GLN A 235 -8.30 5.59 -15.71
N LEU A 236 -9.13 5.03 -16.59
CA LEU A 236 -9.03 3.62 -16.97
C LEU A 236 -7.68 3.31 -17.64
N TYR A 237 -7.20 4.21 -18.49
CA TYR A 237 -5.89 4.09 -19.12
C TYR A 237 -4.76 4.12 -18.07
N ARG A 238 -4.79 5.05 -17.12
CA ARG A 238 -3.79 5.12 -16.05
C ARG A 238 -3.88 3.93 -15.08
N ARG A 239 -5.05 3.37 -14.86
CA ARG A 239 -5.21 2.11 -14.13
C ARG A 239 -4.48 0.95 -14.81
N GLY A 240 -4.32 0.96 -16.12
CA GLY A 240 -3.46 0.02 -16.84
C GLY A 240 -2.00 0.08 -16.33
N ARG A 241 -1.47 1.28 -16.05
CA ARG A 241 -0.11 1.44 -15.46
C ARG A 241 -0.03 0.89 -14.05
N TYR A 242 -1.07 1.09 -13.25
CA TYR A 242 -1.19 0.51 -11.92
C TYR A 242 -1.15 -1.04 -11.96
N VAL A 243 -1.90 -1.65 -12.88
CA VAL A 243 -1.92 -3.10 -13.11
C VAL A 243 -0.54 -3.59 -13.57
N GLU A 244 0.11 -2.89 -14.51
CA GLU A 244 1.47 -3.23 -14.97
C GLU A 244 2.46 -3.31 -13.81
N PHE A 245 2.47 -2.31 -12.90
CA PHE A 245 3.34 -2.35 -11.75
C PHE A 245 3.06 -3.56 -10.86
N ASN A 246 1.81 -3.76 -10.47
CA ASN A 246 1.43 -4.80 -9.52
C ASN A 246 1.71 -6.22 -10.06
N LEU A 247 1.48 -6.47 -11.35
CA LEU A 247 1.68 -7.80 -11.93
C LEU A 247 3.12 -8.08 -12.39
N VAL A 248 3.91 -7.04 -12.68
CA VAL A 248 5.25 -7.20 -13.27
C VAL A 248 6.37 -6.88 -12.29
N TRP A 249 6.18 -5.90 -11.40
CA TRP A 249 7.24 -5.35 -10.58
C TRP A 249 7.01 -5.49 -9.07
N ASP A 250 5.74 -5.62 -8.62
CA ASP A 250 5.48 -5.70 -7.18
C ASP A 250 5.96 -7.03 -6.61
N ARG A 251 7.01 -6.95 -5.77
CA ARG A 251 7.60 -8.14 -5.13
C ARG A 251 6.61 -8.91 -4.27
N GLY A 252 5.69 -8.21 -3.60
CA GLY A 252 4.68 -8.83 -2.74
C GLY A 252 3.67 -9.65 -3.54
N THR A 253 3.14 -9.09 -4.63
CA THR A 253 2.23 -9.77 -5.55
C THR A 253 2.90 -10.98 -6.19
N LEU A 254 4.11 -10.79 -6.75
CA LEU A 254 4.86 -11.89 -7.39
C LEU A 254 5.16 -13.02 -6.40
N PHE A 255 5.66 -12.70 -5.21
CA PHE A 255 5.93 -13.69 -4.17
C PHE A 255 4.65 -14.42 -3.76
N GLY A 256 3.56 -13.71 -3.51
CA GLY A 256 2.28 -14.29 -3.11
C GLY A 256 1.74 -15.29 -4.14
N LEU A 257 1.75 -14.91 -5.43
CA LEU A 257 1.28 -15.79 -6.51
C LEU A 257 2.21 -17.01 -6.72
N GLN A 258 3.53 -16.83 -6.64
CA GLN A 258 4.52 -17.89 -6.85
C GLN A 258 4.57 -18.89 -5.69
N THR A 259 4.20 -18.48 -4.48
CA THR A 259 4.19 -19.34 -3.28
C THR A 259 2.82 -19.93 -2.95
N GLY A 260 1.85 -19.86 -3.87
CA GLY A 260 0.52 -20.43 -3.67
C GLY A 260 -0.34 -19.65 -2.67
N GLY A 261 -0.10 -18.35 -2.54
CA GLY A 261 -0.97 -17.44 -1.78
C GLY A 261 -2.39 -17.42 -2.36
N ARG A 262 -3.37 -17.02 -1.54
CA ARG A 262 -4.77 -16.95 -1.99
C ARG A 262 -4.93 -15.89 -3.08
N THR A 263 -5.13 -16.32 -4.32
CA THR A 263 -5.20 -15.47 -5.51
C THR A 263 -6.23 -14.35 -5.37
N GLU A 264 -7.45 -14.64 -4.88
CA GLU A 264 -8.50 -13.65 -4.69
C GLU A 264 -8.10 -12.53 -3.72
N SER A 265 -7.40 -12.88 -2.63
CA SER A 265 -6.92 -11.91 -1.65
C SER A 265 -5.72 -11.10 -2.14
N ILE A 266 -4.95 -11.61 -3.09
CA ILE A 266 -3.83 -10.90 -3.72
C ILE A 266 -4.37 -9.97 -4.81
N LEU A 267 -5.22 -10.48 -5.71
CA LEU A 267 -5.73 -9.73 -6.86
C LEU A 267 -6.91 -8.78 -6.53
N MET A 268 -7.40 -8.77 -5.29
CA MET A 268 -8.36 -7.74 -4.83
C MET A 268 -7.80 -6.32 -4.98
N SER A 269 -6.48 -6.18 -5.08
CA SER A 269 -5.77 -4.91 -5.28
C SER A 269 -5.92 -4.34 -6.70
N MET A 270 -6.44 -5.14 -7.65
CA MET A 270 -6.64 -4.69 -9.01
C MET A 270 -7.88 -3.79 -9.14
N PRO A 271 -7.84 -2.79 -10.02
CA PRO A 271 -9.04 -2.02 -10.35
C PRO A 271 -10.05 -2.92 -11.08
N PRO A 272 -11.38 -2.66 -10.95
CA PRO A 272 -12.40 -3.47 -11.62
C PRO A 272 -12.37 -3.32 -13.14
N LEU A 273 -11.89 -2.16 -13.62
CA LEU A 273 -11.73 -1.83 -15.02
C LEU A 273 -10.39 -1.14 -15.24
N ALA A 274 -9.70 -1.53 -16.29
CA ALA A 274 -8.48 -0.90 -16.78
C ALA A 274 -8.49 -0.96 -18.34
N ARG A 275 -7.71 -0.07 -18.95
CA ARG A 275 -7.58 -0.05 -20.41
C ARG A 275 -6.13 0.20 -20.80
N TRP A 276 -5.75 -0.30 -21.98
CA TRP A 276 -4.48 0.00 -22.62
C TRP A 276 -4.74 0.69 -23.95
N GLU A 277 -3.87 1.64 -24.28
CA GLU A 277 -3.91 2.36 -25.54
C GLU A 277 -2.52 2.37 -26.15
N TYR A 278 -2.47 2.10 -27.46
CA TYR A 278 -1.21 2.07 -28.20
C TYR A 278 -0.72 3.50 -28.47
N ASN A 279 0.52 3.81 -28.04
CA ASN A 279 1.18 5.11 -28.25
C ASN A 279 0.37 6.33 -27.77
N PHE A 280 -0.30 6.21 -26.60
CA PHE A 280 -0.96 7.36 -26.02
C PHE A 280 0.05 8.49 -25.74
N THR A 281 -0.30 9.69 -26.22
CA THR A 281 0.46 10.92 -25.97
C THR A 281 -0.52 12.00 -25.51
N PRO A 282 -0.35 12.58 -24.30
CA PRO A 282 -1.22 13.64 -23.82
C PRO A 282 -1.00 14.92 -24.64
N GLU A 283 -2.06 15.69 -24.84
CA GLU A 283 -1.98 17.00 -25.51
C GLU A 283 -1.18 18.00 -24.67
N PRO A 284 -0.22 18.73 -25.26
CA PRO A 284 0.53 19.76 -24.55
C PRO A 284 -0.38 20.79 -23.90
N GLY A 285 -0.17 21.06 -22.61
CA GLY A 285 -0.97 22.00 -21.81
C GLY A 285 -2.25 21.42 -21.23
N SER A 286 -2.57 20.14 -21.51
CA SER A 286 -3.69 19.45 -20.83
C SER A 286 -3.34 19.06 -19.39
N ALA A 287 -4.36 18.71 -18.61
CA ALA A 287 -4.17 18.18 -17.26
C ALA A 287 -3.41 16.84 -17.28
N GLU A 288 -3.69 16.01 -18.29
CA GLU A 288 -2.99 14.76 -18.56
C GLU A 288 -1.50 14.99 -18.85
N PHE A 289 -1.18 16.01 -19.65
CA PHE A 289 0.21 16.40 -19.90
C PHE A 289 0.91 16.81 -18.61
N THR A 290 0.24 17.60 -17.77
CA THR A 290 0.78 18.04 -16.48
C THR A 290 1.09 16.86 -15.56
N LEU A 291 0.22 15.81 -15.54
CA LEU A 291 0.51 14.58 -14.81
C LEU A 291 1.86 13.98 -15.25
N TYR A 292 2.07 13.80 -16.56
CA TYR A 292 3.30 13.18 -17.09
C TYR A 292 4.53 14.06 -16.89
N ASP A 293 4.40 15.35 -17.13
CA ASP A 293 5.54 16.27 -17.08
C ASP A 293 6.03 16.51 -15.66
N HIS A 294 5.12 16.57 -14.70
CA HIS A 294 5.46 16.98 -13.34
C HIS A 294 5.25 15.91 -12.28
N PHE A 295 4.12 15.19 -12.26
CA PHE A 295 3.73 14.38 -11.11
C PHE A 295 4.21 12.91 -11.16
N LEU A 296 4.64 12.41 -12.31
CA LEU A 296 5.16 11.06 -12.45
C LEU A 296 6.70 10.98 -12.34
N LYS A 297 7.29 11.94 -11.67
CA LYS A 297 8.72 12.03 -11.36
C LYS A 297 8.90 12.24 -9.86
N PRO A 298 9.96 11.72 -9.24
CA PRO A 298 10.28 12.04 -7.85
C PRO A 298 10.44 13.56 -7.66
N GLN A 299 9.77 14.11 -6.67
CA GLN A 299 9.77 15.54 -6.36
C GLN A 299 9.90 15.77 -4.86
N ASP A 300 10.40 16.92 -4.46
CA ASP A 300 10.22 17.46 -3.12
C ASP A 300 8.86 18.18 -3.04
N TRP A 301 7.82 17.43 -2.68
CA TRP A 301 6.45 17.94 -2.67
C TRP A 301 6.20 19.01 -1.61
N LEU A 302 6.92 18.96 -0.49
CA LEU A 302 6.75 19.91 0.62
C LEU A 302 7.54 21.21 0.43
N GLY A 303 8.62 21.19 -0.34
CA GLY A 303 9.41 22.37 -0.71
C GLY A 303 8.82 23.19 -1.86
N GLN A 304 7.82 22.70 -2.59
CA GLN A 304 7.22 23.42 -3.71
C GLN A 304 6.35 24.60 -3.23
N GLN A 305 6.50 25.76 -3.86
CA GLN A 305 5.59 26.88 -3.70
C GLN A 305 4.36 26.70 -4.60
N ASN A 306 3.20 27.19 -4.12
CA ASN A 306 1.93 27.16 -4.89
C ASN A 306 1.97 28.18 -6.03
#